data_9a8bd269c58d5b3b04efe62629794784
#
_entry.id   9a8bd269c58d5b3b04efe62629794784
#
_cell.length_a   1.000
_cell.length_b   1.000
_cell.length_c   1.000
_cell.angle_alpha   90.00
_cell.angle_beta   90.00
_cell.angle_gamma   90.00
#
_symmetry.space_group_name_H-M   'P 1'
#
loop_
_entity.id
_entity.type
_entity.pdbx_description
1 polymer ?
#
loop_
_entity_poly.entity_id
_entity_poly.type
_entity_poly.pdbx_seq_one_letter_code
_entity_poly.pdbx_strand_id
1 'polypeptide(L)'
;VDGSAKLFKEKDLSLLEINPLVVMANGDLLCLDAKINVDENALFRQEEIELKRDSTQEDSREYEAKVNDLSYVSLEGNIGCMVNGAGLAMGTMDTIKLYDGEPANFLDVGGTATKERVSKALELILSDKKVKGILVNIFGGIVRCDLIAQGIIDAVEEIKVSIPMVIRLQGNKADEGKRLLNESGLNIIGEDSLQEASKKIVNLVK
;
A
#
# COMPACT_ATOMS: atom_id res chain seq x y z
N VAL A 1 -16.23 -24.94 22.56
CA VAL A 1 -14.88 -24.40 22.85
C VAL A 1 -13.82 -25.26 22.17
N ASP A 2 -13.80 -26.60 22.38
CA ASP A 2 -12.75 -27.46 21.82
C ASP A 2 -12.72 -27.48 20.29
N GLY A 3 -13.92 -27.52 19.65
CA GLY A 3 -14.04 -27.46 18.21
C GLY A 3 -13.55 -26.15 17.61
N SER A 4 -13.81 -25.02 18.28
CA SER A 4 -13.33 -23.70 17.85
C SER A 4 -11.81 -23.57 17.97
N ALA A 5 -11.24 -24.09 19.09
CA ALA A 5 -9.79 -24.09 19.29
C ALA A 5 -9.07 -25.02 18.28
N LYS A 6 -9.69 -26.15 17.93
CA LYS A 6 -9.19 -27.06 16.91
C LYS A 6 -9.22 -26.40 15.53
N LEU A 7 -10.37 -25.81 15.15
CA LEU A 7 -10.52 -25.08 13.90
C LEU A 7 -9.47 -23.95 13.75
N PHE A 8 -9.30 -23.15 14.83
CA PHE A 8 -8.34 -22.06 14.85
C PHE A 8 -6.92 -22.51 14.51
N LYS A 9 -6.48 -23.63 15.11
CA LYS A 9 -5.12 -24.18 14.88
C LYS A 9 -4.99 -24.89 13.54
N GLU A 10 -5.97 -25.73 13.15
CA GLU A 10 -5.89 -26.54 11.94
C GLU A 10 -6.05 -25.75 10.65
N LYS A 11 -6.76 -24.61 10.72
CA LYS A 11 -7.02 -23.74 9.58
C LYS A 11 -6.21 -22.44 9.58
N ASP A 12 -5.21 -22.36 10.48
CA ASP A 12 -4.31 -21.20 10.59
C ASP A 12 -5.12 -19.88 10.67
N LEU A 13 -6.08 -19.83 11.60
CA LEU A 13 -6.89 -18.61 11.76
C LEU A 13 -6.11 -17.55 12.54
N SER A 14 -6.23 -16.29 12.14
CA SER A 14 -5.77 -15.12 12.89
C SER A 14 -6.87 -14.55 13.80
N LEU A 15 -8.13 -14.80 13.46
CA LEU A 15 -9.31 -14.41 14.25
C LEU A 15 -10.39 -15.48 14.14
N LEU A 16 -11.02 -15.78 15.28
CA LEU A 16 -12.29 -16.51 15.36
C LEU A 16 -13.14 -15.85 16.45
N GLU A 17 -14.15 -15.13 16.05
CA GLU A 17 -15.15 -14.50 16.91
C GLU A 17 -16.51 -15.13 16.67
N ILE A 18 -17.21 -15.49 17.74
CA ILE A 18 -18.59 -15.98 17.70
C ILE A 18 -19.45 -15.02 18.52
N ASN A 19 -20.27 -14.23 17.85
CA ASN A 19 -21.09 -13.21 18.48
C ASN A 19 -22.36 -12.93 17.65
N PRO A 20 -23.57 -13.25 18.19
CA PRO A 20 -23.78 -13.83 19.51
C PRO A 20 -23.67 -15.37 19.56
N LEU A 21 -23.27 -15.86 20.72
CA LEU A 21 -23.42 -17.27 21.10
C LEU A 21 -24.68 -17.40 21.97
N VAL A 22 -25.64 -18.17 21.52
CA VAL A 22 -26.97 -18.28 22.16
C VAL A 22 -27.12 -19.62 22.84
N VAL A 23 -27.66 -19.62 24.06
CA VAL A 23 -28.09 -20.83 24.77
C VAL A 23 -29.54 -21.12 24.38
N MET A 24 -29.78 -22.27 23.78
CA MET A 24 -31.10 -22.70 23.38
C MET A 24 -31.92 -23.25 24.58
N ALA A 25 -33.25 -23.37 24.43
CA ALA A 25 -34.14 -23.86 25.50
C ALA A 25 -33.81 -25.29 25.97
N ASN A 26 -33.20 -26.11 25.12
CA ASN A 26 -32.76 -27.47 25.44
C ASN A 26 -31.34 -27.51 26.07
N GLY A 27 -30.69 -26.35 26.28
CA GLY A 27 -29.36 -26.23 26.86
C GLY A 27 -28.21 -26.28 25.83
N ASP A 28 -28.49 -26.47 24.55
CA ASP A 28 -27.46 -26.45 23.50
C ASP A 28 -26.99 -25.04 23.20
N LEU A 29 -25.78 -24.95 22.67
CA LEU A 29 -25.19 -23.70 22.20
C LEU A 29 -25.36 -23.56 20.70
N LEU A 30 -25.86 -22.41 20.27
CA LEU A 30 -26.00 -22.05 18.86
C LEU A 30 -25.12 -20.83 18.52
N CYS A 31 -24.19 -21.00 17.56
CA CYS A 31 -23.46 -19.89 16.95
C CYS A 31 -24.38 -19.24 15.92
N LEU A 32 -24.86 -18.03 16.20
CA LEU A 32 -25.73 -17.31 15.25
C LEU A 32 -24.91 -16.62 14.17
N ASP A 33 -23.73 -16.12 14.54
CA ASP A 33 -22.81 -15.50 13.61
C ASP A 33 -21.36 -15.79 14.03
N ALA A 34 -20.46 -15.84 13.04
CA ALA A 34 -19.05 -16.07 13.26
C ALA A 34 -18.22 -15.22 12.30
N LYS A 35 -17.26 -14.48 12.85
CA LYS A 35 -16.23 -13.79 12.09
C LYS A 35 -14.94 -14.60 12.14
N ILE A 36 -14.45 -14.98 10.96
CA ILE A 36 -13.29 -15.84 10.82
C ILE A 36 -12.30 -15.17 9.84
N ASN A 37 -11.06 -14.92 10.31
CA ASN A 37 -9.97 -14.49 9.44
C ASN A 37 -8.91 -15.57 9.41
N VAL A 38 -8.46 -15.91 8.22
CA VAL A 38 -7.34 -16.83 7.99
C VAL A 38 -6.04 -16.03 7.94
N ASP A 39 -4.95 -16.58 8.45
CA ASP A 39 -3.63 -16.00 8.26
C ASP A 39 -3.21 -16.14 6.78
N GLU A 40 -3.15 -15.04 6.07
CA GLU A 40 -2.78 -15.04 4.65
C GLU A 40 -1.39 -15.62 4.40
N ASN A 41 -0.46 -15.51 5.37
CA ASN A 41 0.86 -16.12 5.27
C ASN A 41 0.83 -17.65 5.32
N ALA A 42 -0.28 -18.24 5.73
CA ALA A 42 -0.47 -19.69 5.79
C ALA A 42 -1.26 -20.25 4.60
N LEU A 43 -1.78 -19.43 3.69
CA LEU A 43 -2.62 -19.87 2.58
C LEU A 43 -1.92 -20.90 1.67
N PHE A 44 -0.60 -20.85 1.55
CA PHE A 44 0.18 -21.84 0.79
C PHE A 44 -0.04 -23.29 1.24
N ARG A 45 -0.51 -23.51 2.47
CA ARG A 45 -0.85 -24.84 3.03
C ARG A 45 -2.35 -25.02 3.30
N GLN A 46 -3.16 -24.03 2.95
CA GLN A 46 -4.63 -24.01 3.10
C GLN A 46 -5.30 -23.83 1.73
N GLU A 47 -4.88 -24.61 0.73
CA GLU A 47 -5.34 -24.51 -0.67
C GLU A 47 -6.87 -24.53 -0.81
N GLU A 48 -7.58 -25.37 0.00
CA GLU A 48 -9.03 -25.43 -0.03
C GLU A 48 -9.71 -24.12 0.39
N ILE A 49 -9.05 -23.34 1.26
CA ILE A 49 -9.54 -22.04 1.70
C ILE A 49 -9.27 -21.01 0.63
N GLU A 50 -8.05 -21.00 0.07
CA GLU A 50 -7.69 -20.09 -1.02
C GLU A 50 -8.61 -20.24 -2.24
N LEU A 51 -8.97 -21.47 -2.59
CA LEU A 51 -9.93 -21.74 -3.68
C LEU A 51 -11.36 -21.21 -3.42
N LYS A 52 -11.71 -20.91 -2.17
CA LYS A 52 -13.01 -20.31 -1.80
C LYS A 52 -12.98 -18.80 -1.72
N ARG A 53 -11.82 -18.19 -1.99
CA ARG A 53 -11.67 -16.73 -1.98
C ARG A 53 -12.57 -16.11 -3.03
N ASP A 54 -13.38 -15.15 -2.62
CA ASP A 54 -14.25 -14.38 -3.50
C ASP A 54 -13.65 -12.98 -3.70
N SER A 55 -12.88 -12.82 -4.78
CA SER A 55 -12.24 -11.55 -5.12
C SER A 55 -13.24 -10.42 -5.41
N THR A 56 -14.52 -10.73 -5.63
CA THR A 56 -15.55 -9.71 -5.87
C THR A 56 -15.95 -8.95 -4.60
N GLN A 57 -15.58 -9.47 -3.43
CA GLN A 57 -15.84 -8.86 -2.12
C GLN A 57 -14.63 -8.09 -1.57
N GLU A 58 -13.51 -8.11 -2.27
CA GLU A 58 -12.31 -7.36 -1.91
C GLU A 58 -12.28 -5.98 -2.61
N ASP A 59 -11.55 -5.03 -2.05
CA ASP A 59 -11.23 -3.80 -2.81
C ASP A 59 -10.44 -4.20 -4.05
N SER A 60 -10.93 -3.79 -5.22
CA SER A 60 -10.34 -4.20 -6.50
C SER A 60 -8.88 -3.76 -6.64
N ARG A 61 -8.49 -2.65 -6.04
CA ARG A 61 -7.11 -2.13 -6.04
C ARG A 61 -6.20 -2.95 -5.13
N GLU A 62 -6.69 -3.37 -3.97
CA GLU A 62 -5.95 -4.23 -3.05
C GLU A 62 -5.71 -5.62 -3.67
N TYR A 63 -6.74 -6.17 -4.33
CA TYR A 63 -6.60 -7.41 -5.07
C TYR A 63 -5.60 -7.29 -6.23
N GLU A 64 -5.72 -6.22 -7.04
CA GLU A 64 -4.82 -5.97 -8.18
C GLU A 64 -3.37 -5.73 -7.71
N ALA A 65 -3.18 -5.05 -6.59
CA ALA A 65 -1.87 -4.87 -5.97
C ALA A 65 -1.24 -6.21 -5.59
N LYS A 66 -1.99 -7.09 -4.95
CA LYS A 66 -1.53 -8.42 -4.53
C LYS A 66 -1.08 -9.27 -5.71
N VAL A 67 -1.83 -9.26 -6.81
CA VAL A 67 -1.47 -9.99 -8.05
C VAL A 67 -0.13 -9.49 -8.64
N ASN A 68 0.23 -8.22 -8.37
CA ASN A 68 1.47 -7.59 -8.84
C ASN A 68 2.57 -7.53 -7.77
N ASP A 69 2.48 -8.32 -6.71
CA ASP A 69 3.42 -8.33 -5.58
C ASP A 69 3.62 -6.96 -4.92
N LEU A 70 2.58 -6.15 -4.86
CA LEU A 70 2.55 -4.86 -4.17
C LEU A 70 1.71 -4.98 -2.90
N SER A 71 2.14 -4.30 -1.83
CA SER A 71 1.33 -4.16 -0.62
C SER A 71 0.57 -2.85 -0.70
N TYR A 72 -0.76 -2.92 -0.83
CA TYR A 72 -1.62 -1.75 -0.97
C TYR A 72 -2.80 -1.85 0.01
N VAL A 73 -3.14 -0.71 0.63
CA VAL A 73 -4.37 -0.54 1.41
C VAL A 73 -5.00 0.78 1.04
N SER A 74 -6.28 0.77 0.70
CA SER A 74 -7.07 1.96 0.40
C SER A 74 -7.37 2.77 1.66
N LEU A 75 -7.24 4.11 1.57
CA LEU A 75 -7.58 5.06 2.63
C LEU A 75 -8.49 6.17 2.07
N GLU A 76 -9.00 7.04 2.94
CA GLU A 76 -9.99 8.05 2.56
C GLU A 76 -9.41 9.40 2.10
N GLY A 77 -8.10 9.56 2.08
CA GLY A 77 -7.44 10.83 1.75
C GLY A 77 -7.37 11.17 0.27
N ASN A 78 -6.53 12.18 -0.03
CA ASN A 78 -6.34 12.72 -1.38
C ASN A 78 -4.86 12.79 -1.80
N ILE A 79 -3.93 12.33 -0.96
CA ILE A 79 -2.49 12.27 -1.27
C ILE A 79 -2.10 10.81 -1.47
N GLY A 80 -1.80 10.43 -2.72
CA GLY A 80 -1.25 9.12 -3.04
C GLY A 80 0.15 8.96 -2.45
N CYS A 81 0.42 7.78 -1.88
CA CYS A 81 1.72 7.47 -1.25
C CYS A 81 2.35 6.26 -1.95
N MET A 82 3.63 6.37 -2.32
CA MET A 82 4.45 5.26 -2.83
C MET A 82 5.78 5.24 -2.09
N VAL A 83 6.10 4.12 -1.47
CA VAL A 83 7.34 3.95 -0.70
C VAL A 83 7.96 2.57 -0.94
N ASN A 84 9.19 2.37 -0.47
CA ASN A 84 9.81 1.06 -0.40
C ASN A 84 10.10 0.68 1.05
N GLY A 85 9.18 -0.08 1.63
CA GLY A 85 9.25 -0.59 2.99
C GLY A 85 8.10 -0.11 3.89
N ALA A 86 7.43 -1.04 4.55
CA ALA A 86 6.22 -0.80 5.34
C ALA A 86 6.42 0.23 6.47
N GLY A 87 7.56 0.17 7.18
CA GLY A 87 7.89 1.15 8.22
C GLY A 87 8.05 2.57 7.65
N LEU A 88 8.66 2.69 6.46
CA LEU A 88 8.80 3.96 5.76
C LEU A 88 7.43 4.49 5.30
N ALA A 89 6.52 3.61 4.88
CA ALA A 89 5.15 3.97 4.51
C ALA A 89 4.40 4.57 5.69
N MET A 90 4.42 3.91 6.85
CA MET A 90 3.76 4.42 8.06
C MET A 90 4.32 5.77 8.47
N GLY A 91 5.66 5.91 8.55
CA GLY A 91 6.28 7.20 8.87
C GLY A 91 5.98 8.31 7.85
N THR A 92 5.82 7.96 6.58
CA THR A 92 5.43 8.92 5.52
C THR A 92 4.00 9.40 5.73
N MET A 93 3.06 8.48 5.98
CA MET A 93 1.66 8.83 6.24
C MET A 93 1.50 9.66 7.52
N ASP A 94 2.21 9.32 8.60
CA ASP A 94 2.22 10.09 9.83
C ASP A 94 2.75 11.51 9.60
N THR A 95 3.81 11.66 8.79
CA THR A 95 4.36 12.98 8.48
C THR A 95 3.41 13.81 7.63
N ILE A 96 2.68 13.20 6.67
CA ILE A 96 1.62 13.89 5.91
C ILE A 96 0.53 14.40 6.87
N LYS A 97 0.07 13.54 7.79
CA LYS A 97 -0.94 13.92 8.79
C LYS A 97 -0.47 15.02 9.74
N LEU A 98 0.81 15.04 10.10
CA LEU A 98 1.41 16.11 10.91
C LEU A 98 1.26 17.51 10.28
N TYR A 99 1.16 17.58 8.95
CA TYR A 99 0.95 18.83 8.20
C TYR A 99 -0.50 19.01 7.73
N ASP A 100 -1.47 18.34 8.38
CA ASP A 100 -2.91 18.38 8.06
C ASP A 100 -3.23 17.89 6.65
N GLY A 101 -2.46 16.93 6.12
CA GLY A 101 -2.75 16.21 4.89
C GLY A 101 -3.41 14.86 5.16
N GLU A 102 -4.09 14.32 4.16
CA GLU A 102 -4.79 13.04 4.27
C GLU A 102 -4.26 12.04 3.24
N PRO A 103 -3.55 10.95 3.68
CA PRO A 103 -3.11 9.89 2.79
C PRO A 103 -4.29 9.15 2.16
N ALA A 104 -4.21 8.92 0.84
CA ALA A 104 -5.23 8.17 0.09
C ALA A 104 -4.98 6.65 0.10
N ASN A 105 -3.76 6.23 0.40
CA ASN A 105 -3.39 4.83 0.42
C ASN A 105 -2.10 4.59 1.23
N PHE A 106 -1.96 3.36 1.69
CA PHE A 106 -0.66 2.75 1.97
C PHE A 106 -0.21 2.03 0.71
N LEU A 107 1.04 2.20 0.26
CA LEU A 107 1.61 1.39 -0.82
C LEU A 107 3.11 1.20 -0.61
N ASP A 108 3.52 -0.06 -0.52
CA ASP A 108 4.91 -0.50 -0.45
C ASP A 108 5.26 -1.28 -1.72
N VAL A 109 6.21 -0.74 -2.50
CA VAL A 109 6.71 -1.39 -3.72
C VAL A 109 7.81 -2.42 -3.44
N GLY A 110 8.20 -2.59 -2.17
CA GLY A 110 9.23 -3.52 -1.74
C GLY A 110 10.66 -3.07 -2.04
N GLY A 111 11.60 -3.89 -1.59
CA GLY A 111 13.05 -3.60 -1.72
C GLY A 111 13.65 -3.81 -3.11
N THR A 112 12.90 -4.37 -4.06
CA THR A 112 13.33 -4.62 -5.45
C THR A 112 12.43 -3.89 -6.44
N ALA A 113 12.20 -2.60 -6.21
CA ALA A 113 11.35 -1.79 -7.07
C ALA A 113 11.89 -1.77 -8.52
N THR A 114 11.23 -2.49 -9.42
CA THR A 114 11.48 -2.45 -10.87
C THR A 114 10.62 -1.39 -11.54
N LYS A 115 10.94 -1.03 -12.79
CA LYS A 115 10.12 -0.10 -13.59
C LYS A 115 8.65 -0.57 -13.64
N GLU A 116 8.42 -1.84 -13.90
CA GLU A 116 7.08 -2.43 -14.03
C GLU A 116 6.29 -2.29 -12.73
N ARG A 117 6.91 -2.55 -11.57
CA ARG A 117 6.30 -2.38 -10.25
C ARG A 117 5.97 -0.92 -9.95
N VAL A 118 6.88 0.00 -10.30
CA VAL A 118 6.66 1.45 -10.15
C VAL A 118 5.51 1.92 -11.02
N SER A 119 5.48 1.50 -12.31
CA SER A 119 4.38 1.81 -13.22
C SER A 119 3.05 1.33 -12.66
N LYS A 120 3.00 0.06 -12.23
CA LYS A 120 1.78 -0.52 -11.68
C LYS A 120 1.32 0.15 -10.38
N ALA A 121 2.27 0.52 -9.52
CA ALA A 121 2.00 1.28 -8.31
C ALA A 121 1.36 2.65 -8.62
N LEU A 122 1.89 3.37 -9.61
CA LEU A 122 1.33 4.66 -10.06
C LEU A 122 -0.06 4.49 -10.67
N GLU A 123 -0.28 3.47 -11.50
CA GLU A 123 -1.61 3.17 -12.05
C GLU A 123 -2.63 2.91 -10.95
N LEU A 124 -2.29 2.12 -9.94
CA LEU A 124 -3.16 1.83 -8.79
C LEU A 124 -3.50 3.11 -8.01
N ILE A 125 -2.52 3.95 -7.72
CA ILE A 125 -2.75 5.23 -7.03
C ILE A 125 -3.67 6.11 -7.86
N LEU A 126 -3.41 6.24 -9.17
CA LEU A 126 -4.16 7.11 -10.07
C LEU A 126 -5.56 6.59 -10.41
N SER A 127 -5.83 5.31 -10.18
CA SER A 127 -7.17 4.74 -10.31
C SER A 127 -8.16 5.31 -9.29
N ASP A 128 -7.65 5.83 -8.16
CA ASP A 128 -8.46 6.57 -7.20
C ASP A 128 -8.63 8.02 -7.62
N LYS A 129 -9.83 8.36 -8.06
CA LYS A 129 -10.19 9.73 -8.51
C LYS A 129 -10.11 10.79 -7.40
N LYS A 130 -10.02 10.39 -6.14
CA LYS A 130 -9.82 11.31 -5.00
C LYS A 130 -8.40 11.85 -4.94
N VAL A 131 -7.43 11.15 -5.52
CA VAL A 131 -6.01 11.53 -5.47
C VAL A 131 -5.76 12.80 -6.29
N LYS A 132 -5.22 13.81 -5.62
CA LYS A 132 -4.89 15.13 -6.17
C LYS A 132 -3.39 15.38 -6.28
N GLY A 133 -2.57 14.57 -5.65
CA GLY A 133 -1.11 14.65 -5.71
C GLY A 133 -0.48 13.38 -5.15
N ILE A 134 0.78 13.13 -5.49
CA ILE A 134 1.49 11.91 -5.10
C ILE A 134 2.77 12.27 -4.36
N LEU A 135 2.99 11.64 -3.21
CA LEU A 135 4.26 11.65 -2.49
C LEU A 135 4.97 10.30 -2.68
N VAL A 136 6.14 10.36 -3.31
CA VAL A 136 7.03 9.21 -3.44
C VAL A 136 8.18 9.38 -2.45
N ASN A 137 8.39 8.39 -1.58
CA ASN A 137 9.46 8.42 -0.58
C ASN A 137 10.25 7.11 -0.64
N ILE A 138 11.43 7.16 -1.22
CA ILE A 138 12.29 6.00 -1.47
C ILE A 138 13.59 6.10 -0.67
N PHE A 139 13.92 5.03 0.03
CA PHE A 139 15.21 4.85 0.66
C PHE A 139 16.00 3.74 -0.07
N GLY A 140 17.02 4.16 -0.80
CA GLY A 140 17.91 3.26 -1.52
C GLY A 140 18.98 2.68 -0.61
N GLY A 141 18.67 1.61 0.08
CA GLY A 141 19.66 0.78 0.77
C GLY A 141 20.38 -0.12 -0.23
N ILE A 142 19.75 -1.24 -0.59
CA ILE A 142 20.19 -2.16 -1.63
C ILE A 142 19.81 -1.64 -3.01
N VAL A 143 18.63 -1.02 -3.13
CA VAL A 143 18.11 -0.48 -4.39
C VAL A 143 18.82 0.83 -4.76
N ARG A 144 19.08 1.02 -6.04
CA ARG A 144 19.68 2.23 -6.58
C ARG A 144 18.60 3.27 -6.91
N CYS A 145 18.71 4.45 -6.32
CA CYS A 145 17.76 5.55 -6.53
C CYS A 145 17.75 6.07 -7.98
N ASP A 146 18.86 5.99 -8.71
CA ASP A 146 18.93 6.39 -10.12
C ASP A 146 18.06 5.48 -11.01
N LEU A 147 18.03 4.17 -10.76
CA LEU A 147 17.18 3.24 -11.50
C LEU A 147 15.70 3.45 -11.18
N ILE A 148 15.38 3.74 -9.91
CA ILE A 148 14.00 4.06 -9.52
C ILE A 148 13.55 5.37 -10.14
N ALA A 149 14.40 6.39 -10.12
CA ALA A 149 14.11 7.69 -10.75
C ALA A 149 13.79 7.52 -12.23
N GLN A 150 14.61 6.74 -12.96
CA GLN A 150 14.34 6.45 -14.37
C GLN A 150 13.01 5.70 -14.54
N GLY A 151 12.73 4.69 -13.69
CA GLY A 151 11.46 3.96 -13.74
C GLY A 151 10.25 4.85 -13.49
N ILE A 152 10.37 5.83 -12.57
CA ILE A 152 9.31 6.82 -12.32
C ILE A 152 9.12 7.73 -13.53
N ILE A 153 10.21 8.26 -14.11
CA ILE A 153 10.16 9.13 -15.31
C ILE A 153 9.43 8.40 -16.43
N ASP A 154 9.88 7.19 -16.77
CA ASP A 154 9.30 6.38 -17.83
C ASP A 154 7.80 6.11 -17.59
N ALA A 155 7.44 5.78 -16.34
CA ALA A 155 6.05 5.51 -15.98
C ALA A 155 5.17 6.77 -16.04
N VAL A 156 5.67 7.91 -15.56
CA VAL A 156 4.95 9.20 -15.59
C VAL A 156 4.69 9.66 -17.02
N GLU A 157 5.66 9.48 -17.92
CA GLU A 157 5.51 9.78 -19.35
C GLU A 157 4.49 8.86 -20.03
N GLU A 158 4.56 7.56 -19.76
CA GLU A 158 3.68 6.54 -20.36
C GLU A 158 2.23 6.72 -19.93
N ILE A 159 2.00 6.92 -18.61
CA ILE A 159 0.66 7.09 -18.03
C ILE A 159 0.14 8.52 -18.23
N LYS A 160 1.00 9.49 -18.56
CA LYS A 160 0.70 10.92 -18.69
C LYS A 160 0.13 11.51 -17.41
N VAL A 161 0.85 11.33 -16.31
CA VAL A 161 0.45 11.85 -14.99
C VAL A 161 0.35 13.37 -15.03
N SER A 162 -0.84 13.91 -14.71
CA SER A 162 -1.11 15.37 -14.75
C SER A 162 -1.11 16.02 -13.36
N ILE A 163 -1.24 15.24 -12.30
CA ILE A 163 -1.26 15.75 -10.92
C ILE A 163 0.17 15.97 -10.41
N PRO A 164 0.38 16.89 -9.44
CA PRO A 164 1.71 17.16 -8.91
C PRO A 164 2.28 15.94 -8.19
N MET A 165 3.58 15.74 -8.37
CA MET A 165 4.35 14.71 -7.67
C MET A 165 5.50 15.34 -6.89
N VAL A 166 5.63 14.94 -5.63
CA VAL A 166 6.79 15.28 -4.79
C VAL A 166 7.57 14.00 -4.54
N ILE A 167 8.86 13.99 -4.82
CA ILE A 167 9.70 12.80 -4.71
C ILE A 167 10.87 13.08 -3.79
N ARG A 168 11.01 12.25 -2.78
CA ARG A 168 12.19 12.19 -1.93
C ARG A 168 12.95 10.91 -2.20
N LEU A 169 14.22 11.07 -2.59
CA LEU A 169 15.16 9.97 -2.75
C LEU A 169 16.30 10.11 -1.74
N GLN A 170 16.62 9.05 -1.02
CA GLN A 170 17.75 9.01 -0.09
C GLN A 170 18.50 7.68 -0.19
N GLY A 171 19.81 7.70 0.06
CA GLY A 171 20.65 6.51 0.06
C GLY A 171 21.45 6.33 -1.22
N ASN A 172 21.61 5.07 -1.66
CA ASN A 172 22.49 4.73 -2.78
C ASN A 172 22.07 5.41 -4.09
N LYS A 173 22.97 6.21 -4.68
CA LYS A 173 22.73 6.97 -5.93
C LYS A 173 21.59 8.00 -5.86
N ALA A 174 21.27 8.52 -4.67
CA ALA A 174 20.21 9.50 -4.50
C ALA A 174 20.45 10.80 -5.30
N ASP A 175 21.66 11.32 -5.30
CA ASP A 175 22.00 12.56 -6.04
C ASP A 175 21.85 12.38 -7.55
N GLU A 176 22.23 11.22 -8.09
CA GLU A 176 22.04 10.87 -9.49
C GLU A 176 20.55 10.78 -9.83
N GLY A 177 19.76 10.09 -8.98
CA GLY A 177 18.31 9.99 -9.15
C GLY A 177 17.63 11.36 -9.13
N LYS A 178 17.99 12.25 -8.20
CA LYS A 178 17.47 13.62 -8.13
C LYS A 178 17.82 14.42 -9.39
N ARG A 179 19.04 14.28 -9.89
CA ARG A 179 19.46 14.93 -11.13
C ARG A 179 18.59 14.50 -12.29
N LEU A 180 18.36 13.19 -12.47
CA LEU A 180 17.49 12.65 -13.52
C LEU A 180 16.07 13.21 -13.42
N LEU A 181 15.46 13.23 -12.22
CA LEU A 181 14.13 13.80 -12.01
C LEU A 181 14.06 15.29 -12.38
N ASN A 182 15.06 16.08 -12.00
CA ASN A 182 15.11 17.52 -12.30
C ASN A 182 15.30 17.80 -13.81
N GLU A 183 16.05 16.96 -14.51
CA GLU A 183 16.33 17.09 -15.94
C GLU A 183 15.20 16.54 -16.83
N SER A 184 14.25 15.79 -16.26
CA SER A 184 13.15 15.16 -17.01
C SER A 184 12.15 16.13 -17.63
N GLY A 185 12.06 17.35 -17.12
CA GLY A 185 11.06 18.33 -17.55
C GLY A 185 9.62 18.03 -17.16
N LEU A 186 9.40 16.98 -16.34
CA LEU A 186 8.10 16.58 -15.84
C LEU A 186 7.66 17.45 -14.63
N ASN A 187 6.36 17.42 -14.30
CA ASN A 187 5.82 18.11 -13.12
C ASN A 187 6.15 17.36 -11.82
N ILE A 188 7.46 17.18 -11.58
CA ILE A 188 8.04 16.47 -10.45
C ILE A 188 8.87 17.44 -9.62
N ILE A 189 8.68 17.43 -8.31
CA ILE A 189 9.44 18.26 -7.37
C ILE A 189 10.28 17.34 -6.50
N GLY A 190 11.61 17.47 -6.58
CA GLY A 190 12.54 16.75 -5.72
C GLY A 190 12.69 17.45 -4.37
N GLU A 191 12.66 16.70 -3.27
CA GLU A 191 12.90 17.21 -1.91
C GLU A 191 13.89 16.31 -1.16
N ASP A 192 14.66 16.91 -0.25
CA ASP A 192 15.71 16.20 0.49
C ASP A 192 15.20 15.58 1.79
N SER A 193 14.29 16.24 2.47
CA SER A 193 13.72 15.75 3.72
C SER A 193 12.27 15.30 3.56
N LEU A 194 11.86 14.31 4.36
CA LEU A 194 10.48 13.83 4.38
C LEU A 194 9.52 14.93 4.87
N GLN A 195 9.96 15.75 5.82
CA GLN A 195 9.18 16.85 6.35
C GLN A 195 8.83 17.87 5.26
N GLU A 196 9.85 18.33 4.50
CA GLU A 196 9.63 19.30 3.42
C GLU A 196 8.81 18.68 2.26
N ALA A 197 9.07 17.42 1.93
CA ALA A 197 8.29 16.71 0.92
C ALA A 197 6.82 16.61 1.31
N SER A 198 6.52 16.22 2.56
CA SER A 198 5.15 16.12 3.07
C SER A 198 4.45 17.48 3.12
N LYS A 199 5.12 18.51 3.64
CA LYS A 199 4.60 19.87 3.66
C LYS A 199 4.32 20.41 2.25
N LYS A 200 5.22 20.11 1.31
CA LYS A 200 5.08 20.55 -0.08
C LYS A 200 3.87 19.92 -0.75
N ILE A 201 3.72 18.59 -0.68
CA ILE A 201 2.59 17.91 -1.31
C ILE A 201 1.26 18.34 -0.69
N VAL A 202 1.20 18.49 0.64
CA VAL A 202 -0.01 18.97 1.32
C VAL A 202 -0.42 20.35 0.82
N ASN A 203 0.53 21.26 0.63
CA ASN A 203 0.23 22.60 0.11
C ASN A 203 -0.20 22.62 -1.36
N LEU A 204 0.25 21.64 -2.16
CA LEU A 204 -0.12 21.54 -3.58
C LEU A 204 -1.51 20.97 -3.82
N VAL A 205 -2.08 20.24 -2.84
CA VAL A 205 -3.38 19.56 -2.99
C VAL A 205 -4.52 20.24 -2.20
N LYS A 206 -4.21 21.27 -1.42
CA LYS A 206 -5.20 22.13 -0.75
C LYS A 206 -5.89 23.03 -1.78
#